data_2d7bf173201e68e36609470482d9c5d5
#
_entry.id   2d7bf173201e68e36609470482d9c5d5
#
_cell.length_a   1.000
_cell.length_b   1.000
_cell.length_c   1.000
_cell.angle_alpha   90.00
_cell.angle_beta   90.00
_cell.angle_gamma   90.00
#
_symmetry.space_group_name_H-M   'P 1'
#
loop_
_entity.id
_entity.type
_entity.pdbx_description
1 polymer ?
#
loop_
_entity_poly.entity_id
_entity_poly.type
_entity_poly.pdbx_seq_one_letter_code
_entity_poly.pdbx_strand_id
1 'polypeptide(L)'
;LVLLVFLPTPFAWSVSVMKESVYILLGAFGMVAAVAMLRANSLIKRIVALFLFIGAMPVGETVRSGGGLILGTGLGFGVAGGVIARRVSLVLLAFLLVPYAGYRVLGNADVQDRIMSQVRVFGAKHIGHVRTGGNHYKLLDQRFYSSLADFDQAGRKNTADSIETMTPAEALRFSGRALGYFVVAPLPWQVQSRTEMVFLAQQVVWYLMVVLAAIGVVAGLRRDPLVTCLLCGVTVAGSVAIALNSGNIGTMVRHRDTVVPFVVWLSALGAVTTASNWMSRATPGTLDSE
;
A
#
# COMPACT_ATOMS: atom_id res chain seq x y z
N LEU A 1 -15.89 5.31 -10.16
CA LEU A 1 -16.99 4.58 -9.53
C LEU A 1 -17.27 3.26 -10.24
N VAL A 2 -17.46 3.28 -11.58
CA VAL A 2 -17.75 2.08 -12.40
C VAL A 2 -16.70 0.98 -12.16
N LEU A 3 -15.41 1.29 -12.22
CA LEU A 3 -14.34 0.31 -11.95
C LEU A 3 -14.44 -0.31 -10.55
N LEU A 4 -14.81 0.45 -9.52
CA LEU A 4 -14.95 -0.07 -8.16
C LEU A 4 -16.13 -1.03 -8.03
N VAL A 5 -17.20 -0.81 -8.79
CA VAL A 5 -18.43 -1.62 -8.73
C VAL A 5 -18.27 -2.92 -9.54
N PHE A 6 -17.59 -2.87 -10.69
CA PHE A 6 -17.53 -4.00 -11.62
C PHE A 6 -16.25 -4.84 -11.54
N LEU A 7 -15.23 -4.44 -10.77
CA LEU A 7 -14.13 -5.35 -10.47
C LEU A 7 -14.65 -6.54 -9.63
N PRO A 8 -14.34 -7.79 -9.99
CA PRO A 8 -14.94 -8.98 -9.37
C PRO A 8 -14.76 -9.04 -7.85
N THR A 9 -13.59 -8.69 -7.35
CA THR A 9 -13.28 -8.77 -5.91
C THR A 9 -13.89 -7.61 -5.11
N PRO A 10 -13.79 -6.32 -5.46
CA PRO A 10 -14.53 -5.25 -4.80
C PRO A 10 -16.05 -5.46 -4.85
N PHE A 11 -16.59 -5.97 -5.96
CA PHE A 11 -18.01 -6.32 -6.06
C PHE A 11 -18.40 -7.40 -5.07
N ALA A 12 -17.65 -8.51 -5.01
CA ALA A 12 -17.90 -9.59 -4.05
C ALA A 12 -17.85 -9.10 -2.59
N TRP A 13 -16.99 -8.13 -2.30
CA TRP A 13 -16.88 -7.56 -0.96
C TRP A 13 -17.96 -6.53 -0.63
N SER A 14 -18.48 -5.82 -1.63
CA SER A 14 -19.62 -4.91 -1.42
C SER A 14 -20.92 -5.64 -1.09
N VAL A 15 -21.05 -6.88 -1.58
CA VAL A 15 -22.23 -7.74 -1.34
C VAL A 15 -22.07 -8.56 -0.05
N SER A 16 -20.84 -8.84 0.38
CA SER A 16 -20.56 -9.53 1.64
C SER A 16 -20.18 -8.55 2.73
N VAL A 17 -20.76 -8.70 3.94
CA VAL A 17 -20.37 -7.90 5.11
C VAL A 17 -18.98 -8.32 5.57
N MET A 18 -17.96 -7.83 4.87
CA MET A 18 -16.56 -8.15 5.16
C MET A 18 -15.87 -7.00 5.88
N LYS A 19 -14.89 -7.36 6.71
CA LYS A 19 -14.05 -6.43 7.47
C LYS A 19 -13.36 -5.39 6.58
N GLU A 20 -13.04 -5.77 5.36
CA GLU A 20 -12.35 -4.96 4.37
C GLU A 20 -13.16 -3.70 3.98
N SER A 21 -14.47 -3.83 3.78
CA SER A 21 -15.35 -2.69 3.44
C SER A 21 -15.37 -1.65 4.56
N VAL A 22 -15.46 -2.12 5.81
CA VAL A 22 -15.41 -1.25 6.99
C VAL A 22 -14.05 -0.57 7.11
N TYR A 23 -12.97 -1.29 6.83
CA TYR A 23 -11.62 -0.76 6.88
C TYR A 23 -11.38 0.32 5.82
N ILE A 24 -11.86 0.12 4.59
CA ILE A 24 -11.82 1.12 3.51
C ILE A 24 -12.61 2.39 3.91
N LEU A 25 -13.81 2.19 4.47
CA LEU A 25 -14.64 3.30 4.97
C LEU A 25 -13.90 4.10 6.05
N LEU A 26 -13.25 3.45 6.99
CA LEU A 26 -12.44 4.09 8.02
C LEU A 26 -11.26 4.87 7.43
N GLY A 27 -10.60 4.33 6.41
CA GLY A 27 -9.53 5.03 5.68
C GLY A 27 -10.04 6.30 5.00
N ALA A 28 -11.17 6.21 4.28
CA ALA A 28 -11.80 7.35 3.65
C ALA A 28 -12.26 8.40 4.67
N PHE A 29 -12.87 7.95 5.75
CA PHE A 29 -13.30 8.80 6.87
C PHE A 29 -12.11 9.51 7.54
N GLY A 30 -11.02 8.79 7.80
CA GLY A 30 -9.79 9.36 8.34
C GLY A 30 -9.18 10.42 7.43
N MET A 31 -9.22 10.23 6.10
CA MET A 31 -8.78 11.24 5.13
C MET A 31 -9.67 12.49 5.17
N VAL A 32 -10.99 12.32 5.20
CA VAL A 32 -11.94 13.46 5.32
C VAL A 32 -11.69 14.21 6.62
N ALA A 33 -11.51 13.50 7.73
CA ALA A 33 -11.19 14.10 9.02
C ALA A 33 -9.85 14.87 8.98
N ALA A 34 -8.80 14.30 8.35
CA ALA A 34 -7.51 14.97 8.19
C ALA A 34 -7.63 16.27 7.36
N VAL A 35 -8.39 16.23 6.27
CA VAL A 35 -8.65 17.43 5.44
C VAL A 35 -9.44 18.49 6.23
N ALA A 36 -10.49 18.08 6.95
CA ALA A 36 -11.31 18.97 7.76
C ALA A 36 -10.49 19.60 8.90
N MET A 37 -9.64 18.81 9.58
CA MET A 37 -8.74 19.30 10.63
C MET A 37 -7.84 20.44 10.13
N LEU A 38 -7.32 20.33 8.92
CA LEU A 38 -6.37 21.29 8.36
C LEU A 38 -7.03 22.47 7.61
N ARG A 39 -8.27 22.32 7.13
CA ARG A 39 -8.93 23.30 6.27
C ARG A 39 -10.21 23.94 6.83
N ALA A 40 -10.79 23.38 7.90
CA ALA A 40 -12.01 23.98 8.47
C ALA A 40 -11.77 25.39 8.99
N ASN A 41 -12.72 26.27 8.79
CA ASN A 41 -12.64 27.68 9.23
C ASN A 41 -12.91 27.87 10.74
N SER A 42 -13.59 26.91 11.37
CA SER A 42 -13.96 26.97 12.78
C SER A 42 -13.03 26.09 13.63
N LEU A 43 -12.55 26.62 14.76
CA LEU A 43 -11.73 25.88 15.71
C LEU A 43 -12.44 24.61 16.23
N ILE A 44 -13.74 24.73 16.53
CA ILE A 44 -14.56 23.59 16.98
C ILE A 44 -14.56 22.48 15.93
N LYS A 45 -14.75 22.83 14.65
CA LYS A 45 -14.73 21.85 13.56
C LYS A 45 -13.35 21.16 13.44
N ARG A 46 -12.26 21.89 13.65
CA ARG A 46 -10.90 21.33 13.64
C ARG A 46 -10.68 20.37 14.81
N ILE A 47 -11.13 20.74 16.01
CA ILE A 47 -11.03 19.88 17.20
C ILE A 47 -11.84 18.60 17.00
N VAL A 48 -13.09 18.71 16.57
CA VAL A 48 -13.92 17.52 16.27
C VAL A 48 -13.26 16.64 15.21
N ALA A 49 -12.75 17.23 14.14
CA ALA A 49 -12.07 16.49 13.08
C ALA A 49 -10.79 15.79 13.61
N LEU A 50 -10.04 16.43 14.51
CA LEU A 50 -8.87 15.81 15.16
C LEU A 50 -9.29 14.59 15.99
N PHE A 51 -10.34 14.68 16.80
CA PHE A 51 -10.84 13.55 17.57
C PHE A 51 -11.34 12.41 16.68
N LEU A 52 -12.02 12.73 15.59
CA LEU A 52 -12.46 11.74 14.61
C LEU A 52 -11.26 11.07 13.89
N PHE A 53 -10.24 11.86 13.55
CA PHE A 53 -8.99 11.37 12.95
C PHE A 53 -8.27 10.40 13.90
N ILE A 54 -8.07 10.77 15.15
CA ILE A 54 -7.43 9.92 16.15
C ILE A 54 -8.30 8.70 16.46
N GLY A 55 -9.62 8.88 16.59
CA GLY A 55 -10.56 7.79 16.89
C GLY A 55 -10.69 6.74 15.79
N ALA A 56 -10.37 7.08 14.55
CA ALA A 56 -10.37 6.10 13.46
C ALA A 56 -9.29 4.99 13.64
N MET A 57 -8.20 5.30 14.35
CA MET A 57 -7.10 4.35 14.54
C MET A 57 -7.45 3.18 15.46
N PRO A 58 -7.95 3.38 16.70
CA PRO A 58 -8.36 2.26 17.56
C PRO A 58 -9.53 1.47 16.96
N VAL A 59 -10.46 2.12 16.26
CA VAL A 59 -11.52 1.41 15.54
C VAL A 59 -10.92 0.56 14.41
N GLY A 60 -9.95 1.07 13.66
CA GLY A 60 -9.22 0.30 12.65
C GLY A 60 -8.52 -0.93 13.22
N GLU A 61 -7.98 -0.83 14.44
CA GLU A 61 -7.35 -1.94 15.15
C GLU A 61 -8.35 -3.04 15.55
N THR A 62 -9.57 -2.66 15.96
CA THR A 62 -10.62 -3.64 16.28
C THR A 62 -11.15 -4.37 15.05
N VAL A 63 -11.18 -3.70 13.91
CA VAL A 63 -11.62 -4.30 12.63
C VAL A 63 -10.56 -5.28 12.10
N ARG A 64 -9.30 -4.91 12.20
CA ARG A 64 -8.18 -5.71 11.68
C ARG A 64 -6.95 -5.50 12.56
N SER A 65 -6.38 -6.58 13.08
CA SER A 65 -5.12 -6.52 13.84
C SER A 65 -4.01 -5.83 13.02
N GLY A 66 -3.39 -4.80 13.58
CA GLY A 66 -2.45 -3.91 12.90
C GLY A 66 -3.12 -2.84 12.00
N GLY A 67 -4.45 -2.85 11.89
CA GLY A 67 -5.19 -1.91 11.05
C GLY A 67 -5.07 -0.47 11.52
N GLY A 68 -5.10 -0.25 12.83
CA GLY A 68 -4.89 1.07 13.43
C GLY A 68 -3.50 1.63 13.14
N LEU A 69 -2.46 0.78 13.23
CA LEU A 69 -1.09 1.17 12.88
C LEU A 69 -0.95 1.55 11.41
N ILE A 70 -1.53 0.76 10.50
CA ILE A 70 -1.47 1.02 9.05
C ILE A 70 -2.20 2.33 8.72
N LEU A 71 -3.41 2.54 9.26
CA LEU A 71 -4.14 3.79 9.06
C LEU A 71 -3.40 4.98 9.67
N GLY A 72 -2.91 4.84 10.91
CA GLY A 72 -2.18 5.89 11.61
C GLY A 72 -0.90 6.31 10.88
N THR A 73 -0.10 5.35 10.44
CA THR A 73 1.11 5.64 9.66
C THR A 73 0.77 6.23 8.30
N GLY A 74 -0.16 5.63 7.55
CA GLY A 74 -0.55 6.11 6.22
C GLY A 74 -1.12 7.53 6.25
N LEU A 75 -2.08 7.78 7.14
CA LEU A 75 -2.69 9.10 7.31
C LEU A 75 -1.71 10.11 7.90
N GLY A 76 -0.88 9.72 8.88
CA GLY A 76 0.13 10.58 9.50
C GLY A 76 1.20 11.03 8.49
N PHE A 77 1.77 10.11 7.73
CA PHE A 77 2.70 10.46 6.64
C PHE A 77 2.01 11.27 5.54
N GLY A 78 0.75 10.98 5.23
CA GLY A 78 -0.03 11.76 4.28
C GLY A 78 -0.22 13.22 4.72
N VAL A 79 -0.57 13.45 5.99
CA VAL A 79 -0.69 14.79 6.57
C VAL A 79 0.67 15.50 6.55
N ALA A 80 1.72 14.85 7.05
CA ALA A 80 3.07 15.42 7.07
C ALA A 80 3.55 15.79 5.66
N GLY A 81 3.44 14.86 4.71
CA GLY A 81 3.79 15.09 3.32
C GLY A 81 2.99 16.23 2.68
N GLY A 82 1.69 16.27 2.93
CA GLY A 82 0.81 17.33 2.43
C GLY A 82 1.11 18.71 3.00
N VAL A 83 1.54 18.81 4.26
CA VAL A 83 1.99 20.06 4.87
C VAL A 83 3.34 20.49 4.29
N ILE A 84 4.27 19.55 4.18
CA ILE A 84 5.62 19.80 3.62
C ILE A 84 5.52 20.25 2.16
N ALA A 85 4.74 19.56 1.34
CA ALA A 85 4.61 19.83 -0.09
C ALA A 85 4.02 21.21 -0.44
N ARG A 86 3.40 21.90 0.53
CA ARG A 86 2.84 23.25 0.31
C ARG A 86 3.89 24.37 0.30
N ARG A 87 5.09 24.14 0.80
CA ARG A 87 6.14 25.16 0.92
C ARG A 87 7.46 24.59 0.42
N VAL A 88 8.03 25.24 -0.60
CA VAL A 88 9.33 24.84 -1.19
C VAL A 88 10.42 24.78 -0.11
N SER A 89 10.45 25.71 0.82
CA SER A 89 11.41 25.71 1.94
C SER A 89 11.31 24.45 2.81
N LEU A 90 10.08 23.96 3.08
CA LEU A 90 9.88 22.72 3.84
C LEU A 90 10.27 21.48 3.02
N VAL A 91 10.04 21.51 1.70
CA VAL A 91 10.48 20.41 0.81
C VAL A 91 12.01 20.33 0.80
N LEU A 92 12.71 21.44 0.66
CA LEU A 92 14.18 21.49 0.71
C LEU A 92 14.71 21.05 2.07
N LEU A 93 14.10 21.52 3.15
CA LEU A 93 14.45 21.12 4.51
C LEU A 93 14.22 19.62 4.72
N ALA A 94 13.08 19.08 4.26
CA ALA A 94 12.79 17.64 4.35
C ALA A 94 13.79 16.83 3.53
N PHE A 95 14.20 17.30 2.33
CA PHE A 95 15.21 16.65 1.50
C PHE A 95 16.57 16.52 2.20
N LEU A 96 16.90 17.46 3.07
CA LEU A 96 18.13 17.42 3.88
C LEU A 96 17.94 16.62 5.17
N LEU A 97 16.84 16.86 5.88
CA LEU A 97 16.63 16.26 7.22
C LEU A 97 16.20 14.80 7.18
N VAL A 98 15.39 14.37 6.18
CA VAL A 98 14.90 12.99 6.13
C VAL A 98 16.05 11.99 5.91
N PRO A 99 16.99 12.18 4.98
CA PRO A 99 18.15 11.30 4.85
C PRO A 99 19.05 11.31 6.10
N TYR A 100 19.27 12.50 6.70
CA TYR A 100 20.05 12.62 7.93
C TYR A 100 19.37 11.89 9.11
N ALA A 101 18.07 12.13 9.32
CA ALA A 101 17.31 11.43 10.35
C ALA A 101 17.27 9.92 10.08
N GLY A 102 17.08 9.50 8.83
CA GLY A 102 17.15 8.11 8.40
C GLY A 102 18.49 7.47 8.74
N TYR A 103 19.60 8.16 8.42
CA TYR A 103 20.93 7.70 8.79
C TYR A 103 21.11 7.54 10.31
N ARG A 104 20.66 8.52 11.10
CA ARG A 104 20.75 8.48 12.57
C ARG A 104 19.87 7.38 13.17
N VAL A 105 18.65 7.22 12.66
CA VAL A 105 17.70 6.20 13.14
C VAL A 105 18.18 4.80 12.75
N LEU A 106 18.57 4.60 11.51
CA LEU A 106 19.09 3.31 11.01
C LEU A 106 20.47 2.99 11.56
N GLY A 107 21.25 3.97 12.02
CA GLY A 107 22.52 3.76 12.71
C GLY A 107 22.37 3.35 14.18
N ASN A 108 21.17 3.41 14.75
CA ASN A 108 20.90 3.01 16.12
C ASN A 108 20.65 1.49 16.18
N ALA A 109 21.46 0.77 16.98
CA ALA A 109 21.38 -0.69 17.10
C ALA A 109 20.00 -1.16 17.60
N ASP A 110 19.41 -0.50 18.59
CA ASP A 110 18.11 -0.87 19.15
C ASP A 110 17.00 -0.74 18.10
N VAL A 111 17.07 0.30 17.24
CA VAL A 111 16.11 0.49 16.13
C VAL A 111 16.32 -0.58 15.06
N GLN A 112 17.56 -0.87 14.70
CA GLN A 112 17.87 -1.95 13.76
C GLN A 112 17.33 -3.30 14.25
N ASP A 113 17.56 -3.63 15.51
CA ASP A 113 17.08 -4.89 16.11
C ASP A 113 15.54 -4.97 16.11
N ARG A 114 14.86 -3.87 16.41
CA ARG A 114 13.39 -3.80 16.34
C ARG A 114 12.87 -3.98 14.91
N ILE A 115 13.49 -3.32 13.93
CA ILE A 115 13.13 -3.47 12.51
C ILE A 115 13.36 -4.91 12.08
N MET A 116 14.54 -5.47 12.39
CA MET A 116 14.89 -6.84 12.05
C MET A 116 13.95 -7.86 12.69
N SER A 117 13.59 -7.67 13.96
CA SER A 117 12.60 -8.50 14.65
C SER A 117 11.26 -8.50 13.91
N GLN A 118 10.74 -7.33 13.49
CA GLN A 118 9.50 -7.25 12.72
C GLN A 118 9.61 -7.92 11.36
N VAL A 119 10.71 -7.71 10.63
CA VAL A 119 10.92 -8.36 9.32
C VAL A 119 11.02 -9.88 9.47
N ARG A 120 11.65 -10.39 10.53
CA ARG A 120 11.69 -11.84 10.84
C ARG A 120 10.29 -12.39 11.10
N VAL A 121 9.43 -11.66 11.83
CA VAL A 121 8.03 -12.05 12.04
C VAL A 121 7.27 -12.15 10.70
N PHE A 122 7.46 -11.18 9.79
CA PHE A 122 6.86 -11.25 8.45
C PHE A 122 7.43 -12.42 7.63
N GLY A 123 8.72 -12.65 7.69
CA GLY A 123 9.37 -13.80 7.05
C GLY A 123 8.82 -15.14 7.54
N ALA A 124 8.62 -15.28 8.85
CA ALA A 124 8.02 -16.47 9.44
C ALA A 124 6.58 -16.69 8.99
N LYS A 125 5.77 -15.62 8.93
CA LYS A 125 4.40 -15.67 8.39
C LYS A 125 4.40 -16.07 6.91
N HIS A 126 5.33 -15.52 6.12
CA HIS A 126 5.47 -15.86 4.70
C HIS A 126 5.74 -17.36 4.53
N ILE A 127 6.68 -17.94 5.28
CA ILE A 127 6.95 -19.39 5.27
C ILE A 127 5.69 -20.17 5.65
N GLY A 128 4.95 -19.75 6.67
CA GLY A 128 3.68 -20.35 7.05
C GLY A 128 2.68 -20.41 5.90
N HIS A 129 2.55 -19.32 5.14
CA HIS A 129 1.66 -19.27 3.97
C HIS A 129 2.14 -20.17 2.82
N VAL A 130 3.45 -20.27 2.59
CA VAL A 130 4.02 -21.15 1.55
C VAL A 130 3.71 -22.63 1.84
N ARG A 131 3.54 -23.01 3.11
CA ARG A 131 3.21 -24.38 3.53
C ARG A 131 1.75 -24.76 3.34
N THR A 132 0.83 -23.82 3.33
CA THR A 132 -0.62 -24.11 3.35
C THR A 132 -1.19 -24.62 2.03
N GLY A 133 -0.35 -24.79 0.99
CA GLY A 133 -0.78 -25.21 -0.33
C GLY A 133 -1.35 -24.05 -1.15
N GLY A 134 -1.54 -24.28 -2.44
CA GLY A 134 -1.98 -23.28 -3.38
C GLY A 134 -0.83 -22.58 -4.11
N ASN A 135 -1.15 -21.62 -4.96
CA ASN A 135 -0.14 -20.90 -5.75
C ASN A 135 0.58 -19.87 -4.88
N HIS A 136 1.85 -20.13 -4.60
CA HIS A 136 2.69 -19.30 -3.76
C HIS A 136 4.01 -18.94 -4.46
N TYR A 137 4.63 -17.89 -3.99
CA TYR A 137 5.90 -17.40 -4.52
C TYR A 137 6.94 -17.28 -3.41
N LYS A 138 8.20 -17.58 -3.76
CA LYS A 138 9.32 -17.57 -2.82
C LYS A 138 9.93 -16.17 -2.77
N LEU A 139 9.72 -15.46 -1.65
CA LEU A 139 10.25 -14.11 -1.43
C LEU A 139 11.56 -14.11 -0.67
N LEU A 140 11.76 -15.10 0.21
CA LEU A 140 12.98 -15.28 0.99
C LEU A 140 14.08 -15.91 0.14
N ASP A 141 15.30 -15.90 0.65
CA ASP A 141 16.40 -16.62 0.03
C ASP A 141 16.24 -18.13 0.17
N GLN A 142 16.81 -18.90 -0.77
CA GLN A 142 16.59 -20.34 -0.89
C GLN A 142 16.88 -21.13 0.41
N ARG A 143 17.87 -20.67 1.19
CA ARG A 143 18.23 -21.35 2.46
C ARG A 143 17.09 -21.45 3.47
N PHE A 144 16.15 -20.51 3.45
CA PHE A 144 14.99 -20.54 4.34
C PHE A 144 13.93 -21.56 3.91
N TYR A 145 14.00 -22.06 2.69
CA TYR A 145 13.10 -23.09 2.16
C TYR A 145 13.72 -24.50 2.16
N SER A 146 15.05 -24.63 2.23
CA SER A 146 15.72 -25.95 2.29
C SER A 146 15.28 -26.74 3.52
N SER A 147 15.09 -26.05 4.66
CA SER A 147 14.55 -26.67 5.88
C SER A 147 13.08 -27.14 5.78
N LEU A 148 12.36 -26.78 4.70
CA LEU A 148 11.01 -27.27 4.46
C LEU A 148 10.98 -28.73 3.97
N ALA A 149 12.03 -29.16 3.24
CA ALA A 149 12.17 -30.55 2.78
C ALA A 149 12.47 -31.52 3.94
N ASP A 150 13.23 -31.07 4.94
CA ASP A 150 13.55 -31.82 6.13
C ASP A 150 12.39 -31.90 7.15
N PHE A 151 11.36 -31.13 6.93
CA PHE A 151 10.26 -30.93 7.87
C PHE A 151 9.28 -32.10 7.93
N ASP A 152 9.11 -32.86 6.87
CA ASP A 152 8.27 -34.07 6.85
C ASP A 152 8.90 -35.23 7.62
N GLN A 153 10.19 -35.15 7.95
CA GLN A 153 10.93 -36.20 8.65
C GLN A 153 11.37 -35.85 10.09
N ALA A 154 11.51 -34.58 10.47
CA ALA A 154 12.19 -34.19 11.72
C ALA A 154 11.49 -33.19 12.65
N GLY A 155 10.23 -32.78 12.41
CA GLY A 155 9.45 -31.96 13.37
C GLY A 155 9.92 -30.52 13.59
N ARG A 156 9.02 -29.69 14.01
CA ARG A 156 8.91 -28.22 14.14
C ARG A 156 10.12 -27.34 14.55
N LYS A 157 11.26 -27.86 14.93
CA LYS A 157 12.37 -27.10 15.54
C LYS A 157 13.21 -26.25 14.58
N ASN A 158 13.44 -26.68 13.34
CA ASN A 158 14.51 -26.06 12.52
C ASN A 158 14.11 -24.81 11.74
N THR A 159 12.83 -24.49 11.60
CA THR A 159 12.40 -23.36 10.77
C THR A 159 12.45 -22.01 11.50
N ALA A 160 12.18 -22.02 12.80
CA ALA A 160 12.27 -20.82 13.63
C ALA A 160 13.72 -20.33 13.71
N ASP A 161 14.66 -21.26 13.92
CA ASP A 161 16.08 -20.96 14.04
C ASP A 161 16.66 -20.33 12.76
N SER A 162 16.23 -20.80 11.59
CA SER A 162 16.74 -20.25 10.32
C SER A 162 16.25 -18.81 10.04
N ILE A 163 15.04 -18.45 10.44
CA ILE A 163 14.52 -17.06 10.30
C ILE A 163 15.21 -16.12 11.28
N GLU A 164 15.52 -16.57 12.49
CA GLU A 164 16.24 -15.77 13.48
C GLU A 164 17.66 -15.39 13.00
N THR A 165 18.28 -16.22 12.17
CA THR A 165 19.59 -15.95 11.57
C THR A 165 19.53 -15.04 10.34
N MET A 166 18.35 -14.49 9.98
CA MET A 166 18.21 -13.58 8.84
C MET A 166 19.08 -12.34 9.01
N THR A 167 19.90 -12.08 8.01
CA THR A 167 20.77 -10.90 7.95
C THR A 167 20.02 -9.66 7.43
N PRO A 168 20.51 -8.44 7.72
CA PRO A 168 19.90 -7.20 7.17
C PRO A 168 19.81 -7.18 5.64
N ALA A 169 20.81 -7.74 4.94
CA ALA A 169 20.79 -7.83 3.48
C ALA A 169 19.70 -8.78 2.96
N GLU A 170 19.44 -9.89 3.65
CA GLU A 170 18.35 -10.81 3.31
C GLU A 170 16.99 -10.19 3.62
N ALA A 171 16.86 -9.46 4.73
CA ALA A 171 15.66 -8.72 5.07
C ALA A 171 15.33 -7.66 4.01
N LEU A 172 16.34 -6.95 3.50
CA LEU A 172 16.15 -5.97 2.42
C LEU A 172 15.72 -6.65 1.12
N ARG A 173 16.37 -7.78 0.74
CA ARG A 173 15.96 -8.56 -0.44
C ARG A 173 14.54 -9.10 -0.32
N PHE A 174 14.19 -9.65 0.84
CA PHE A 174 12.81 -10.10 1.11
C PHE A 174 11.81 -8.97 0.94
N SER A 175 12.04 -7.83 1.57
CA SER A 175 11.15 -6.67 1.50
C SER A 175 11.02 -6.13 0.07
N GLY A 176 12.14 -6.02 -0.66
CA GLY A 176 12.15 -5.57 -2.05
C GLY A 176 11.39 -6.53 -2.98
N ARG A 177 11.60 -7.84 -2.83
CA ARG A 177 10.84 -8.85 -3.59
C ARG A 177 9.34 -8.79 -3.24
N ALA A 178 8.99 -8.67 -1.97
CA ALA A 178 7.60 -8.58 -1.53
C ALA A 178 6.87 -7.39 -2.16
N LEU A 179 7.48 -6.21 -2.14
CA LEU A 179 6.93 -5.01 -2.77
C LEU A 179 6.84 -5.14 -4.29
N GLY A 180 7.87 -5.69 -4.94
CA GLY A 180 7.85 -5.97 -6.37
C GLY A 180 6.71 -6.92 -6.75
N TYR A 181 6.58 -8.04 -6.07
CA TYR A 181 5.49 -8.99 -6.31
C TYR A 181 4.11 -8.43 -6.01
N PHE A 182 3.98 -7.56 -5.01
CA PHE A 182 2.72 -6.87 -4.76
C PHE A 182 2.22 -6.09 -5.98
N VAL A 183 3.11 -5.48 -6.75
CA VAL A 183 2.75 -4.73 -7.96
C VAL A 183 2.53 -5.65 -9.15
N VAL A 184 3.43 -6.64 -9.37
CA VAL A 184 3.47 -7.39 -10.63
C VAL A 184 2.75 -8.73 -10.62
N ALA A 185 2.53 -9.36 -9.46
CA ALA A 185 1.89 -10.68 -9.41
C ALA A 185 0.34 -10.58 -9.44
N PRO A 186 -0.37 -11.58 -9.99
CA PRO A 186 0.17 -12.76 -10.67
C PRO A 186 0.72 -12.44 -12.06
N LEU A 187 1.87 -13.02 -12.39
CA LEU A 187 2.40 -12.99 -13.76
C LEU A 187 1.71 -14.07 -14.61
N PRO A 188 1.48 -13.86 -15.92
CA PRO A 188 0.73 -14.80 -16.75
C PRO A 188 1.25 -16.23 -16.71
N TRP A 189 2.56 -16.41 -16.62
CA TRP A 189 3.22 -17.73 -16.56
C TRP A 189 3.20 -18.37 -15.17
N GLN A 190 2.71 -17.68 -14.13
CA GLN A 190 2.56 -18.21 -12.78
C GLN A 190 1.18 -18.82 -12.52
N VAL A 191 0.25 -18.62 -13.44
CA VAL A 191 -1.11 -19.12 -13.34
C VAL A 191 -1.15 -20.61 -13.63
N GLN A 192 -1.62 -21.40 -12.65
CA GLN A 192 -1.65 -22.86 -12.73
C GLN A 192 -3.06 -23.44 -12.77
N SER A 193 -4.08 -22.62 -12.49
CA SER A 193 -5.47 -23.08 -12.44
C SER A 193 -6.42 -22.17 -13.21
N ARG A 194 -7.59 -22.73 -13.63
CA ARG A 194 -8.64 -21.95 -14.29
C ARG A 194 -9.18 -20.82 -13.43
N THR A 195 -9.26 -21.00 -12.12
CA THR A 195 -9.69 -19.98 -11.17
C THR A 195 -8.71 -18.81 -11.14
N GLU A 196 -7.42 -19.08 -11.30
CA GLU A 196 -6.39 -18.04 -11.32
C GLU A 196 -6.39 -17.24 -12.62
N MET A 197 -6.91 -17.80 -13.74
CA MET A 197 -7.06 -17.06 -15.00
C MET A 197 -7.97 -15.84 -14.86
N VAL A 198 -8.96 -15.89 -13.96
CA VAL A 198 -9.86 -14.77 -13.67
C VAL A 198 -9.06 -13.58 -13.12
N PHE A 199 -8.01 -13.86 -12.33
CA PHE A 199 -7.15 -12.81 -11.79
C PHE A 199 -6.28 -12.14 -12.85
N LEU A 200 -6.03 -12.77 -14.01
CA LEU A 200 -5.24 -12.13 -15.07
C LEU A 200 -5.97 -10.93 -15.68
N ALA A 201 -7.28 -11.03 -15.93
CA ALA A 201 -8.06 -9.91 -16.44
C ALA A 201 -8.02 -8.73 -15.44
N GLN A 202 -8.20 -9.02 -14.16
CA GLN A 202 -8.07 -8.01 -13.10
C GLN A 202 -6.65 -7.43 -13.02
N GLN A 203 -5.62 -8.25 -13.28
CA GLN A 203 -4.22 -7.82 -13.26
C GLN A 203 -3.89 -6.82 -14.37
N VAL A 204 -4.44 -7.00 -15.59
CA VAL A 204 -4.29 -6.03 -16.68
C VAL A 204 -4.87 -4.67 -16.29
N VAL A 205 -6.07 -4.67 -15.71
CA VAL A 205 -6.69 -3.44 -15.18
C VAL A 205 -5.84 -2.81 -14.08
N TRP A 206 -5.28 -3.64 -13.19
CA TRP A 206 -4.39 -3.19 -12.13
C TRP A 206 -3.12 -2.50 -12.68
N TYR A 207 -2.46 -3.07 -13.68
CA TYR A 207 -1.29 -2.44 -14.30
C TYR A 207 -1.64 -1.07 -14.90
N LEU A 208 -2.75 -0.98 -15.62
CA LEU A 208 -3.23 0.29 -16.16
C LEU A 208 -3.48 1.30 -15.04
N MET A 209 -4.14 0.87 -13.96
CA MET A 209 -4.39 1.73 -12.80
C MET A 209 -3.08 2.22 -12.16
N VAL A 210 -2.08 1.37 -11.98
CA VAL A 210 -0.78 1.76 -11.39
C VAL A 210 -0.09 2.82 -12.23
N VAL A 211 -0.06 2.65 -13.56
CA VAL A 211 0.54 3.64 -14.48
C VAL A 211 -0.23 4.96 -14.41
N LEU A 212 -1.55 4.92 -14.50
CA LEU A 212 -2.38 6.12 -14.40
C LEU A 212 -2.29 6.79 -13.03
N ALA A 213 -2.17 6.01 -11.95
CA ALA A 213 -1.99 6.53 -10.60
C ALA A 213 -0.67 7.30 -10.46
N ALA A 214 0.42 6.83 -11.08
CA ALA A 214 1.69 7.55 -11.08
C ALA A 214 1.55 8.93 -11.74
N ILE A 215 0.85 9.02 -12.88
CA ILE A 215 0.51 10.28 -13.55
C ILE A 215 -0.38 11.13 -12.63
N GLY A 216 -1.37 10.50 -12.00
CA GLY A 216 -2.31 11.15 -11.08
C GLY A 216 -1.63 11.73 -9.85
N VAL A 217 -0.61 11.07 -9.30
CA VAL A 217 0.21 11.60 -8.19
C VAL A 217 0.91 12.90 -8.61
N VAL A 218 1.57 12.90 -9.77
CA VAL A 218 2.27 14.11 -10.27
C VAL A 218 1.29 15.25 -10.50
N ALA A 219 0.14 14.97 -11.13
CA ALA A 219 -0.90 15.97 -11.37
C ALA A 219 -1.54 16.45 -10.07
N GLY A 220 -1.79 15.52 -9.15
CA GLY A 220 -2.42 15.78 -7.87
C GLY A 220 -1.55 16.62 -6.92
N LEU A 221 -0.25 16.36 -6.87
CA LEU A 221 0.69 17.14 -6.08
C LEU A 221 0.72 18.63 -6.50
N ARG A 222 0.48 18.92 -7.80
CA ARG A 222 0.38 20.28 -8.31
C ARG A 222 -0.97 20.94 -7.98
N ARG A 223 -2.06 20.17 -7.88
CA ARG A 223 -3.43 20.67 -7.64
C ARG A 223 -3.78 20.75 -6.17
N ASP A 224 -3.61 19.63 -5.48
CA ASP A 224 -3.93 19.46 -4.06
C ASP A 224 -2.94 18.49 -3.39
N PRO A 225 -1.78 19.01 -2.91
CA PRO A 225 -0.76 18.19 -2.27
C PRO A 225 -1.27 17.41 -1.05
N LEU A 226 -2.18 18.01 -0.26
CA LEU A 226 -2.67 17.36 0.96
C LEU A 226 -3.47 16.09 0.65
N VAL A 227 -4.48 16.21 -0.21
CA VAL A 227 -5.32 15.06 -0.58
C VAL A 227 -4.48 14.01 -1.29
N THR A 228 -3.57 14.42 -2.18
CA THR A 228 -2.67 13.50 -2.89
C THR A 228 -1.75 12.75 -1.95
N CYS A 229 -1.12 13.44 -1.00
CA CYS A 229 -0.25 12.81 0.00
C CYS A 229 -1.02 11.88 0.94
N LEU A 230 -2.27 12.20 1.31
CA LEU A 230 -3.13 11.32 2.10
C LEU A 230 -3.46 10.03 1.34
N LEU A 231 -3.86 10.13 0.07
CA LEU A 231 -4.10 8.98 -0.80
C LEU A 231 -2.84 8.11 -0.96
N CYS A 232 -1.69 8.74 -1.23
CA CYS A 232 -0.40 8.04 -1.32
C CYS A 232 -0.01 7.38 0.00
N GLY A 233 -0.16 8.08 1.13
CA GLY A 233 0.19 7.56 2.44
C GLY A 233 -0.58 6.30 2.81
N VAL A 234 -1.90 6.33 2.66
CA VAL A 234 -2.77 5.15 2.92
C VAL A 234 -2.46 4.03 1.93
N THR A 235 -2.28 4.34 0.64
CA THR A 235 -1.93 3.35 -0.39
C THR A 235 -0.61 2.68 -0.08
N VAL A 236 0.44 3.45 0.21
CA VAL A 236 1.79 2.91 0.48
C VAL A 236 1.80 2.09 1.77
N ALA A 237 1.24 2.62 2.87
CA ALA A 237 1.21 1.90 4.15
C ALA A 237 0.44 0.57 4.03
N GLY A 238 -0.72 0.58 3.38
CA GLY A 238 -1.50 -0.62 3.11
C GLY A 238 -0.77 -1.61 2.20
N SER A 239 -0.16 -1.13 1.12
CA SER A 239 0.61 -1.96 0.18
C SER A 239 1.80 -2.65 0.86
N VAL A 240 2.58 -1.92 1.66
CA VAL A 240 3.72 -2.48 2.42
C VAL A 240 3.24 -3.55 3.38
N ALA A 241 2.19 -3.28 4.15
CA ALA A 241 1.66 -4.24 5.11
C ALA A 241 1.15 -5.52 4.43
N ILE A 242 0.46 -5.39 3.30
CA ILE A 242 -0.06 -6.55 2.55
C ILE A 242 1.10 -7.32 1.91
N ALA A 243 2.03 -6.64 1.25
CA ALA A 243 3.17 -7.25 0.57
C ALA A 243 4.00 -8.12 1.53
N LEU A 244 4.34 -7.61 2.70
CA LEU A 244 5.17 -8.30 3.68
C LEU A 244 4.44 -9.47 4.37
N ASN A 245 3.11 -9.39 4.53
CA ASN A 245 2.33 -10.45 5.18
C ASN A 245 1.85 -11.55 4.24
N SER A 246 1.86 -11.33 2.92
CA SER A 246 1.29 -12.27 1.96
C SER A 246 2.35 -13.24 1.43
N GLY A 247 2.06 -14.54 1.42
CA GLY A 247 2.90 -15.58 0.82
C GLY A 247 2.16 -16.37 -0.28
N ASN A 248 0.86 -16.14 -0.42
CA ASN A 248 0.00 -16.78 -1.42
C ASN A 248 -0.58 -15.71 -2.36
N ILE A 249 -0.54 -16.00 -3.67
CA ILE A 249 -0.99 -15.06 -4.72
C ILE A 249 -2.47 -14.70 -4.55
N GLY A 250 -3.33 -15.67 -4.35
CA GLY A 250 -4.78 -15.43 -4.19
C GLY A 250 -5.09 -14.54 -2.98
N THR A 251 -4.41 -14.80 -1.85
CA THR A 251 -4.53 -13.97 -0.63
C THR A 251 -4.03 -12.56 -0.88
N MET A 252 -2.91 -12.39 -1.59
CA MET A 252 -2.36 -11.09 -1.90
C MET A 252 -3.29 -10.27 -2.81
N VAL A 253 -3.80 -10.87 -3.89
CA VAL A 253 -4.73 -10.21 -4.81
C VAL A 253 -5.99 -9.77 -4.07
N ARG A 254 -6.55 -10.65 -3.24
CA ARG A 254 -7.72 -10.32 -2.41
C ARG A 254 -7.46 -9.18 -1.45
N HIS A 255 -6.33 -9.17 -0.74
CA HIS A 255 -6.02 -8.09 0.21
C HIS A 255 -5.61 -6.78 -0.47
N ARG A 256 -5.08 -6.83 -1.70
CA ARG A 256 -4.77 -5.65 -2.52
C ARG A 256 -5.99 -4.73 -2.67
N ASP A 257 -7.19 -5.32 -2.72
CA ASP A 257 -8.42 -4.56 -2.87
C ASP A 257 -8.71 -3.58 -1.73
N THR A 258 -8.06 -3.74 -0.57
CA THR A 258 -8.15 -2.74 0.51
C THR A 258 -7.50 -1.40 0.16
N VAL A 259 -6.55 -1.38 -0.80
CA VAL A 259 -5.89 -0.16 -1.29
C VAL A 259 -6.40 0.27 -2.66
N VAL A 260 -7.05 -0.61 -3.41
CA VAL A 260 -7.59 -0.34 -4.76
C VAL A 260 -8.44 0.93 -4.82
N PRO A 261 -9.37 1.23 -3.89
CA PRO A 261 -10.19 2.45 -3.96
C PRO A 261 -9.35 3.74 -4.00
N PHE A 262 -8.25 3.77 -3.25
CA PHE A 262 -7.34 4.93 -3.20
C PHE A 262 -6.48 5.03 -4.47
N VAL A 263 -6.04 3.88 -5.00
CA VAL A 263 -5.35 3.80 -6.30
C VAL A 263 -6.28 4.24 -7.44
N VAL A 264 -7.55 3.80 -7.45
CA VAL A 264 -8.54 4.20 -8.47
C VAL A 264 -8.74 5.71 -8.47
N TRP A 265 -8.77 6.35 -7.32
CA TRP A 265 -8.87 7.81 -7.25
C TRP A 265 -7.69 8.50 -7.93
N LEU A 266 -6.47 8.10 -7.59
CA LEU A 266 -5.25 8.62 -8.23
C LEU A 266 -5.24 8.31 -9.74
N SER A 267 -5.65 7.10 -10.13
CA SER A 267 -5.71 6.68 -11.53
C SER A 267 -6.73 7.49 -12.34
N ALA A 268 -7.90 7.78 -11.76
CA ALA A 268 -8.92 8.62 -12.40
C ALA A 268 -8.38 10.05 -12.65
N LEU A 269 -7.65 10.61 -11.69
CA LEU A 269 -7.00 11.90 -11.88
C LEU A 269 -5.95 11.86 -12.99
N GLY A 270 -5.15 10.78 -13.06
CA GLY A 270 -4.19 10.55 -14.13
C GLY A 270 -4.85 10.42 -15.50
N ALA A 271 -5.92 9.64 -15.58
CA ALA A 271 -6.68 9.45 -16.83
C ALA A 271 -7.26 10.77 -17.34
N VAL A 272 -7.91 11.56 -16.48
CA VAL A 272 -8.45 12.88 -16.83
C VAL A 272 -7.35 13.82 -17.30
N THR A 273 -6.21 13.83 -16.59
CA THR A 273 -5.07 14.69 -16.96
C THR A 273 -4.49 14.29 -18.32
N THR A 274 -4.35 12.98 -18.58
CA THR A 274 -3.85 12.48 -19.87
C THR A 274 -4.81 12.82 -20.99
N ALA A 275 -6.12 12.58 -20.79
CA ALA A 275 -7.14 12.87 -21.79
C ALA A 275 -7.21 14.38 -22.12
N SER A 276 -7.18 15.26 -21.11
CA SER A 276 -7.20 16.70 -21.32
C SER A 276 -5.97 17.20 -22.10
N ASN A 277 -4.78 16.68 -21.77
CA ASN A 277 -3.55 17.01 -22.49
C ASN A 277 -3.57 16.51 -23.93
N TRP A 278 -4.21 15.37 -24.20
CA TRP A 278 -4.35 14.85 -25.56
C TRP A 278 -5.33 15.70 -26.37
N MET A 279 -6.49 16.05 -25.83
CA MET A 279 -7.49 16.90 -26.50
C MET A 279 -6.93 18.29 -26.83
N SER A 280 -6.19 18.92 -25.91
CA SER A 280 -5.59 20.23 -26.14
C SER A 280 -4.52 20.22 -27.25
N ARG A 281 -3.89 19.08 -27.50
CA ARG A 281 -2.92 18.93 -28.62
C ARG A 281 -3.62 18.61 -29.95
N ALA A 282 -4.76 17.97 -29.90
CA ALA A 282 -5.53 17.60 -31.10
C ALA A 282 -6.32 18.79 -31.70
N THR A 283 -6.43 19.91 -30.98
CA THR A 283 -7.08 21.14 -31.45
C THR A 283 -6.06 22.28 -31.57
N PRO A 284 -5.09 22.20 -32.49
CA PRO A 284 -4.20 23.31 -32.74
C PRO A 284 -4.89 24.32 -33.66
N GLY A 285 -5.29 25.46 -33.13
CA GLY A 285 -5.40 26.69 -33.91
C GLY A 285 -6.59 26.78 -34.87
N THR A 286 -7.81 26.92 -34.33
CA THR A 286 -8.95 27.49 -35.11
C THR A 286 -9.37 28.88 -34.57
N LEU A 287 -8.54 29.55 -33.79
CA LEU A 287 -8.91 30.85 -33.20
C LEU A 287 -8.08 32.04 -33.66
N ASP A 288 -7.24 31.94 -34.72
CA ASP A 288 -6.48 33.05 -35.25
C ASP A 288 -6.90 33.42 -36.69
N SER A 289 -8.18 33.32 -37.02
CA SER A 289 -8.69 33.82 -38.32
C SER A 289 -10.04 34.53 -38.14
N GLU A 290 -10.09 35.62 -37.37
CA GLU A 290 -11.05 36.72 -37.57
C GLU A 290 -10.44 38.05 -37.21
#